data_919e9603eabc19b576221b9c5359cc49
#
_entry.id   919e9603eabc19b576221b9c5359cc49
#
_cell.length_a   1.000
_cell.length_b   1.000
_cell.length_c   1.000
_cell.angle_alpha   90.00
_cell.angle_beta   90.00
_cell.angle_gamma   90.00
#
_symmetry.space_group_name_H-M   'P 1'
#
loop_
_entity.id
_entity.type
_entity.pdbx_description
1 polymer ?
#
loop_
_entity_poly.entity_id
_entity_poly.type
_entity_poly.pdbx_seq_one_letter_code
_entity_poly.pdbx_strand_id
1 'polypeptide(L)'
;MNSDKVKAGVEHAPHRSLLKADGYNDEQMRRPFVGVVNSFNEIAPGHMHLQNIARAVKDGVLAAGGTPMEFDTIGVCDGIAMGHDGMHFSLSSRELIADTIECMVKAHCFDALVFIPNCDKICLLYTSDAADDRI
;
A
#
# COMPACT_ATOMS: atom_id res chain seq x y z
N MET A 1 15.68 10.13 -5.30
CA MET A 1 14.48 9.40 -4.81
C MET A 1 14.73 7.92 -4.92
N ASN A 2 14.12 7.09 -4.07
CA ASN A 2 14.27 5.63 -4.18
C ASN A 2 13.66 5.13 -5.50
N SER A 3 12.55 5.73 -5.91
CA SER A 3 11.86 5.45 -7.17
C SER A 3 12.68 5.76 -8.44
N ASP A 4 13.77 6.48 -8.33
CA ASP A 4 14.66 6.71 -9.50
C ASP A 4 15.24 5.39 -10.04
N LYS A 5 15.35 4.36 -9.20
CA LYS A 5 15.78 3.00 -9.59
C LYS A 5 14.87 2.31 -10.60
N VAL A 6 13.64 2.79 -10.77
CA VAL A 6 12.66 2.22 -11.71
C VAL A 6 12.21 3.21 -12.80
N LYS A 7 12.56 4.49 -12.70
CA LYS A 7 12.06 5.52 -13.62
C LYS A 7 13.14 6.38 -14.29
N ALA A 8 14.34 6.49 -13.70
CA ALA A 8 15.40 7.33 -14.24
C ALA A 8 16.36 6.54 -15.14
N GLY A 9 17.00 7.22 -16.10
CA GLY A 9 17.99 6.60 -17.01
C GLY A 9 17.39 5.98 -18.25
N VAL A 10 18.23 5.76 -19.25
CA VAL A 10 17.83 5.17 -20.56
C VAL A 10 17.52 3.68 -20.39
N GLU A 11 18.25 3.01 -19.51
CA GLU A 11 18.11 1.60 -19.18
C GLU A 11 16.73 1.25 -18.61
N HIS A 12 16.04 2.22 -18.00
CA HIS A 12 14.69 2.04 -17.43
C HIS A 12 13.55 2.48 -18.39
N ALA A 13 13.84 2.65 -19.67
CA ALA A 13 12.82 2.94 -20.68
C ALA A 13 11.69 1.86 -20.73
N PRO A 14 11.99 0.56 -20.62
CA PRO A 14 10.94 -0.46 -20.54
C PRO A 14 10.01 -0.29 -19.33
N HIS A 15 10.56 0.04 -18.15
CA HIS A 15 9.77 0.28 -16.94
C HIS A 15 8.82 1.46 -17.14
N ARG A 16 9.31 2.57 -17.71
CA ARG A 16 8.47 3.74 -18.02
C ARG A 16 7.36 3.43 -19.02
N SER A 17 7.62 2.51 -19.97
CA SER A 17 6.59 2.07 -20.92
C SER A 17 5.44 1.33 -20.21
N LEU A 18 5.74 0.51 -19.21
CA LEU A 18 4.74 -0.17 -18.39
C LEU A 18 3.95 0.84 -17.55
N LEU A 19 4.63 1.77 -16.90
CA LEU A 19 3.97 2.84 -16.14
C LEU A 19 3.05 3.71 -17.03
N LYS A 20 3.46 3.97 -18.26
CA LYS A 20 2.60 4.66 -19.23
C LYS A 20 1.39 3.84 -19.64
N ALA A 21 1.53 2.52 -19.74
CA ALA A 21 0.40 1.62 -20.01
C ALA A 21 -0.62 1.64 -18.86
N ASP A 22 -0.17 1.85 -17.62
CA ASP A 22 -1.03 2.05 -16.45
C ASP A 22 -1.64 3.46 -16.37
N GLY A 23 -1.30 4.34 -17.32
CA GLY A 23 -1.88 5.68 -17.43
C GLY A 23 -1.04 6.81 -16.83
N TYR A 24 0.15 6.52 -16.29
CA TYR A 24 1.03 7.58 -15.75
C TYR A 24 1.70 8.37 -16.86
N ASN A 25 1.67 9.69 -16.74
CA ASN A 25 2.33 10.59 -17.67
C ASN A 25 3.77 10.95 -17.21
N ASP A 26 4.52 11.63 -18.07
CA ASP A 26 5.92 11.97 -17.80
C ASP A 26 6.07 12.91 -16.58
N GLU A 27 5.09 13.77 -16.32
CA GLU A 27 5.11 14.65 -15.16
C GLU A 27 4.95 13.86 -13.87
N GLN A 28 3.97 12.94 -13.81
CA GLN A 28 3.75 12.06 -12.67
C GLN A 28 4.97 11.18 -12.38
N MET A 29 5.65 10.70 -13.42
CA MET A 29 6.87 9.91 -13.28
C MET A 29 8.06 10.71 -12.73
N ARG A 30 8.07 12.03 -12.81
CA ARG A 30 9.13 12.89 -12.20
C ARG A 30 8.91 13.11 -10.70
N ARG A 31 7.69 12.90 -10.22
CA ARG A 31 7.31 13.10 -8.81
C ARG A 31 7.72 11.89 -7.96
N PRO A 32 7.83 12.04 -6.63
CA PRO A 32 8.02 10.89 -5.74
C PRO A 32 6.83 9.92 -5.85
N PHE A 33 7.13 8.63 -5.86
CA PHE A 33 6.12 7.57 -5.83
C PHE A 33 5.70 7.29 -4.40
N VAL A 34 4.42 7.46 -4.12
CA VAL A 34 3.83 7.24 -2.80
C VAL A 34 2.91 6.02 -2.86
N GLY A 35 3.30 4.95 -2.19
CA GLY A 35 2.46 3.76 -2.06
C GLY A 35 1.28 4.05 -1.12
N VAL A 36 0.07 3.79 -1.57
CA VAL A 36 -1.15 3.85 -0.77
C VAL A 36 -1.57 2.43 -0.46
N VAL A 37 -1.32 2.01 0.78
CA VAL A 37 -1.56 0.64 1.23
C VAL A 37 -2.96 0.57 1.82
N ASN A 38 -3.89 -0.05 1.10
CA ASN A 38 -5.30 -0.12 1.47
C ASN A 38 -5.65 -1.52 1.99
N SER A 39 -6.44 -1.61 3.04
CA SER A 39 -6.97 -2.88 3.55
C SER A 39 -8.44 -3.11 3.17
N PHE A 40 -8.87 -2.50 2.06
CA PHE A 40 -10.22 -2.68 1.54
C PHE A 40 -10.56 -4.16 1.30
N ASN A 41 -11.73 -4.55 1.73
CA ASN A 41 -12.39 -5.79 1.31
C ASN A 41 -13.91 -5.66 1.53
N GLU A 42 -14.67 -6.50 0.87
CA GLU A 42 -16.15 -6.53 0.98
C GLU A 42 -16.66 -7.49 2.08
N ILE A 43 -15.76 -8.12 2.83
CA ILE A 43 -16.08 -9.11 3.86
C ILE A 43 -16.26 -8.42 5.21
N ALA A 44 -15.31 -7.57 5.59
CA ALA A 44 -15.33 -6.85 6.87
C ALA A 44 -16.17 -5.57 6.76
N PRO A 45 -17.26 -5.41 7.54
CA PRO A 45 -18.12 -4.23 7.45
C PRO A 45 -17.38 -2.90 7.62
N GLY A 46 -16.36 -2.87 8.48
CA GLY A 46 -15.51 -1.69 8.69
C GLY A 46 -14.58 -1.37 7.52
N HIS A 47 -14.39 -2.27 6.55
CA HIS A 47 -13.47 -2.09 5.44
C HIS A 47 -14.13 -1.67 4.13
N MET A 48 -15.43 -1.83 3.99
CA MET A 48 -16.17 -1.56 2.75
C MET A 48 -16.04 -0.11 2.26
N HIS A 49 -15.87 0.84 3.16
CA HIS A 49 -15.77 2.26 2.81
C HIS A 49 -14.34 2.75 2.53
N LEU A 50 -13.32 1.90 2.73
CA LEU A 50 -11.91 2.31 2.65
C LEU A 50 -11.49 2.76 1.24
N GLN A 51 -12.17 2.31 0.19
CA GLN A 51 -11.95 2.85 -1.16
C GLN A 51 -12.22 4.36 -1.26
N ASN A 52 -13.22 4.87 -0.54
CA ASN A 52 -13.50 6.30 -0.52
C ASN A 52 -12.39 7.07 0.22
N ILE A 53 -11.87 6.50 1.29
CA ILE A 53 -10.73 7.05 2.04
C ILE A 53 -9.48 7.04 1.16
N ALA A 54 -9.21 5.93 0.46
CA ALA A 54 -8.08 5.82 -0.45
C ALA A 54 -8.11 6.87 -1.56
N ARG A 55 -9.28 7.18 -2.11
CA ARG A 55 -9.44 8.28 -3.09
C ARG A 55 -9.03 9.62 -2.49
N ALA A 56 -9.53 9.95 -1.30
CA ALA A 56 -9.18 11.20 -0.62
C ALA A 56 -7.67 11.28 -0.30
N VAL A 57 -7.07 10.17 0.11
CA VAL A 57 -5.62 10.06 0.32
C VAL A 57 -4.85 10.30 -0.98
N LYS A 58 -5.27 9.68 -2.08
CA LYS A 58 -4.64 9.89 -3.40
C LYS A 58 -4.74 11.34 -3.86
N ASP A 59 -5.89 11.98 -3.65
CA ASP A 59 -6.07 13.41 -3.96
C ASP A 59 -5.14 14.28 -3.11
N GLY A 60 -4.97 13.97 -1.83
CA GLY A 60 -4.02 14.65 -0.95
C GLY A 60 -2.56 14.48 -1.38
N VAL A 61 -2.16 13.27 -1.78
CA VAL A 61 -0.81 12.99 -2.31
C VAL A 61 -0.56 13.78 -3.61
N LEU A 62 -1.54 13.82 -4.52
CA LEU A 62 -1.46 14.60 -5.76
C LEU A 62 -1.31 16.10 -5.46
N ALA A 63 -2.10 16.64 -4.54
CA ALA A 63 -2.04 18.03 -4.13
C ALA A 63 -0.68 18.39 -3.51
N ALA A 64 -0.06 17.45 -2.80
CA ALA A 64 1.29 17.60 -2.23
C ALA A 64 2.42 17.40 -3.26
N GLY A 65 2.10 17.10 -4.53
CA GLY A 65 3.09 16.94 -5.60
C GLY A 65 3.71 15.54 -5.68
N GLY A 66 3.12 14.53 -5.05
CA GLY A 66 3.48 13.13 -5.19
C GLY A 66 2.67 12.42 -6.29
N THR A 67 3.06 11.20 -6.62
CA THR A 67 2.30 10.29 -7.49
C THR A 67 1.83 9.11 -6.66
N PRO A 68 0.53 9.02 -6.35
CA PRO A 68 0.00 7.92 -5.55
C PRO A 68 -0.16 6.67 -6.39
N MET A 69 0.22 5.53 -5.80
CA MET A 69 0.03 4.20 -6.38
C MET A 69 -0.59 3.31 -5.31
N GLU A 70 -1.83 2.89 -5.51
CA GLU A 70 -2.58 2.09 -4.55
C GLU A 70 -2.34 0.61 -4.79
N PHE A 71 -2.19 -0.13 -3.70
CA PHE A 71 -2.27 -1.58 -3.68
C PHE A 71 -2.94 -2.06 -2.40
N ASP A 72 -3.64 -3.19 -2.49
CA ASP A 72 -4.44 -3.71 -1.39
C ASP A 72 -3.72 -4.82 -0.63
N THR A 73 -4.02 -4.92 0.66
CA THR A 73 -3.62 -6.03 1.53
C THR A 73 -4.83 -6.87 1.92
N ILE A 74 -4.57 -8.09 2.38
CA ILE A 74 -5.61 -8.91 3.00
C ILE A 74 -6.02 -8.32 4.36
N GLY A 75 -7.22 -8.69 4.83
CA GLY A 75 -7.69 -8.34 6.16
C GLY A 75 -8.67 -9.40 6.66
N VAL A 76 -8.40 -9.97 7.84
CA VAL A 76 -9.28 -10.91 8.51
C VAL A 76 -10.17 -10.17 9.49
N CYS A 77 -11.48 -10.38 9.38
CA CYS A 77 -12.45 -9.82 10.31
C CYS A 77 -12.62 -10.75 11.51
N ASP A 78 -12.14 -10.34 12.68
CA ASP A 78 -12.25 -11.11 13.92
C ASP A 78 -13.70 -11.41 14.28
N GLY A 79 -14.61 -10.45 14.06
CA GLY A 79 -16.03 -10.62 14.36
C GLY A 79 -16.69 -11.74 13.54
N ILE A 80 -16.30 -11.88 12.27
CA ILE A 80 -16.80 -12.97 11.41
C ILE A 80 -16.08 -14.28 11.69
N ALA A 81 -14.80 -14.24 12.05
CA ALA A 81 -13.99 -15.42 12.36
C ALA A 81 -14.25 -15.99 13.78
N MET A 82 -14.95 -15.25 14.63
CA MET A 82 -15.20 -15.63 16.03
C MET A 82 -16.02 -16.91 16.12
N GLY A 83 -15.58 -17.83 17.00
CA GLY A 83 -16.29 -19.06 17.30
C GLY A 83 -16.03 -20.23 16.33
N HIS A 84 -15.10 -20.09 15.40
CA HIS A 84 -14.66 -21.17 14.52
C HIS A 84 -13.16 -21.09 14.21
N ASP A 85 -12.62 -22.07 13.47
CA ASP A 85 -11.19 -22.21 13.19
C ASP A 85 -10.59 -21.00 12.44
N GLY A 86 -11.40 -20.19 11.76
CA GLY A 86 -10.98 -18.96 11.09
C GLY A 86 -10.27 -17.96 12.01
N MET A 87 -10.55 -18.01 13.32
CA MET A 87 -9.91 -17.12 14.30
C MET A 87 -8.40 -17.34 14.43
N HIS A 88 -7.88 -18.54 14.10
CA HIS A 88 -6.46 -18.83 14.08
C HIS A 88 -5.69 -17.98 13.06
N PHE A 89 -6.37 -17.49 12.02
CA PHE A 89 -5.76 -16.69 10.97
C PHE A 89 -5.73 -15.18 11.30
N SER A 90 -6.42 -14.74 12.34
CA SER A 90 -6.51 -13.33 12.70
C SER A 90 -5.15 -12.74 13.09
N LEU A 91 -4.41 -13.40 13.98
CA LEU A 91 -3.08 -12.93 14.40
C LEU A 91 -1.98 -13.30 13.40
N SER A 92 -2.03 -14.50 12.84
CA SER A 92 -1.01 -14.97 11.90
C SER A 92 -1.01 -14.19 10.58
N SER A 93 -2.16 -13.63 10.17
CA SER A 93 -2.23 -12.79 8.95
C SER A 93 -1.45 -11.48 9.08
N ARG A 94 -1.14 -11.02 10.29
CA ARG A 94 -0.38 -9.77 10.52
C ARG A 94 1.01 -9.83 9.91
N GLU A 95 1.77 -10.87 10.22
CA GLU A 95 3.13 -11.07 9.67
C GLU A 95 3.07 -11.19 8.14
N LEU A 96 2.09 -11.96 7.64
CA LEU A 96 1.91 -12.11 6.20
C LEU A 96 1.59 -10.77 5.50
N ILE A 97 0.78 -9.92 6.12
CA ILE A 97 0.50 -8.58 5.60
C ILE A 97 1.79 -7.75 5.59
N ALA A 98 2.58 -7.76 6.68
CA ALA A 98 3.85 -7.05 6.76
C ALA A 98 4.81 -7.46 5.65
N ASP A 99 5.01 -8.76 5.49
CA ASP A 99 5.89 -9.34 4.47
C ASP A 99 5.44 -8.95 3.06
N THR A 100 4.14 -9.00 2.77
CA THR A 100 3.63 -8.63 1.44
C THR A 100 3.81 -7.14 1.15
N ILE A 101 3.60 -6.27 2.14
CA ILE A 101 3.84 -4.83 2.00
C ILE A 101 5.33 -4.58 1.77
N GLU A 102 6.21 -5.17 2.55
CA GLU A 102 7.66 -5.04 2.38
C GLU A 102 8.10 -5.47 0.98
N CYS A 103 7.59 -6.60 0.48
CA CYS A 103 7.84 -7.06 -0.88
C CYS A 103 7.43 -6.02 -1.93
N MET A 104 6.21 -5.46 -1.82
CA MET A 104 5.71 -4.44 -2.75
C MET A 104 6.57 -3.18 -2.72
N VAL A 105 6.91 -2.70 -1.52
CA VAL A 105 7.68 -1.48 -1.31
C VAL A 105 9.09 -1.60 -1.88
N LYS A 106 9.77 -2.70 -1.58
CA LYS A 106 11.15 -2.95 -2.06
C LYS A 106 11.19 -3.21 -3.56
N ALA A 107 10.26 -4.01 -4.08
CA ALA A 107 10.23 -4.35 -5.50
C ALA A 107 9.91 -3.14 -6.39
N HIS A 108 9.00 -2.27 -5.97
CA HIS A 108 8.57 -1.10 -6.76
C HIS A 108 9.24 0.21 -6.34
N CYS A 109 10.14 0.15 -5.34
CA CYS A 109 10.99 1.27 -4.95
C CYS A 109 10.20 2.54 -4.57
N PHE A 110 9.13 2.43 -3.78
CA PHE A 110 8.39 3.58 -3.29
C PHE A 110 9.27 4.53 -2.47
N ASP A 111 8.98 5.83 -2.56
CA ASP A 111 9.68 6.89 -1.82
C ASP A 111 9.02 7.16 -0.45
N ALA A 112 7.72 6.90 -0.34
CA ALA A 112 6.93 7.05 0.88
C ALA A 112 5.71 6.13 0.84
N LEU A 113 5.10 5.89 2.00
CA LEU A 113 3.91 5.08 2.15
C LEU A 113 2.83 5.83 2.95
N VAL A 114 1.58 5.58 2.60
CA VAL A 114 0.42 5.94 3.40
C VAL A 114 -0.39 4.68 3.64
N PHE A 115 -0.61 4.33 4.88
CA PHE A 115 -1.37 3.16 5.28
C PHE A 115 -2.82 3.53 5.59
N ILE A 116 -3.76 2.70 5.15
CA ILE A 116 -5.20 2.82 5.43
C ILE A 116 -5.68 1.53 6.12
N PRO A 117 -5.25 1.29 7.37
CA PRO A 117 -5.75 0.18 8.17
C PRO A 117 -7.06 0.58 8.84
N ASN A 118 -7.90 -0.38 9.18
CA ASN A 118 -9.13 -0.09 9.93
C ASN A 118 -9.44 -1.09 11.05
N CYS A 119 -8.87 -2.27 11.06
CA CYS A 119 -9.12 -3.27 12.09
C CYS A 119 -7.92 -3.38 13.03
N ASP A 120 -8.20 -3.73 14.29
CA ASP A 120 -7.20 -3.87 15.35
C ASP A 120 -5.99 -4.74 14.95
N LYS A 121 -6.24 -5.86 14.28
CA LYS A 121 -5.19 -6.79 13.87
C LYS A 121 -4.40 -6.31 12.63
N ILE A 122 -4.93 -5.39 11.86
CA ILE A 122 -4.25 -4.78 10.70
C ILE A 122 -3.47 -3.54 11.13
N CYS A 123 -3.98 -2.80 12.11
CA CYS A 123 -3.40 -1.54 12.61
C CYS A 123 -2.03 -1.74 13.30
N LEU A 124 -1.78 -2.88 13.94
CA LEU A 124 -0.51 -3.15 14.65
C LEU A 124 0.69 -3.34 13.71
N LEU A 125 0.46 -3.52 12.43
CA LEU A 125 1.50 -3.50 11.41
C LEU A 125 2.22 -2.15 11.34
N TYR A 126 1.49 -1.09 11.62
CA TYR A 126 1.98 0.28 11.65
C TYR A 126 3.05 0.51 12.75
N THR A 127 2.99 -0.21 13.86
CA THR A 127 3.91 -0.01 14.98
C THR A 127 5.24 -0.74 14.82
N SER A 128 5.29 -1.84 14.08
CA SER A 128 6.54 -2.55 13.80
C SER A 128 7.37 -1.85 12.73
N ASP A 129 6.73 -1.20 11.76
CA ASP A 129 7.40 -0.49 10.67
C ASP A 129 7.84 0.93 11.08
N ALA A 130 7.09 1.60 11.96
CA ALA A 130 7.47 2.90 12.51
C ALA A 130 8.70 2.84 13.45
N ALA A 131 9.09 1.65 13.89
CA ALA A 131 10.28 1.42 14.72
C ALA A 131 11.54 1.08 13.92
N ASP A 132 11.42 0.79 12.63
CA ASP A 132 12.56 0.51 11.76
C ASP A 132 12.86 1.73 10.85
N ASP A 133 13.70 2.62 11.36
CA ASP A 133 14.17 3.84 10.66
C ASP A 133 14.99 3.56 9.37
N ARG A 134 14.71 2.46 8.68
CA ARG A 134 15.49 1.99 7.52
C ARG A 134 14.73 1.99 6.20
N ILE A 135 13.67 2.77 6.09
CA ILE A 135 13.04 3.04 4.80
C ILE A 135 13.38 4.44 4.33
#